data_0912ce71452a22633e9b8a455d203713
#
_entry.id   0912ce71452a22633e9b8a455d203713
#
_cell.length_a   1.000
_cell.length_b   1.000
_cell.length_c   1.000
_cell.angle_alpha   90.00
_cell.angle_beta   90.00
_cell.angle_gamma   90.00
#
_symmetry.space_group_name_H-M   'P 1'
#
loop_
_entity.id
_entity.type
_entity.pdbx_description
1 polymer ?
#
loop_
_entity_poly.entity_id
_entity_poly.type
_entity_poly.pdbx_seq_one_letter_code
_entity_poly.pdbx_strand_id
1 'polypeptide(L)'
;MFSFVGLFLVSNYINGQKWITHKTVLYSFLTILIISVLGYSLGLVLWPFGLEDPLKNPWLSYKAMAQFPTTLRQIFEGSVYWSDQFPWYYLLKYVVISIPTIVMAGLLAFVVFTNRIFKSQQWIFIFFLGFSFLFPLFFIILGNSNVYGAWRHMTFIYPPLVILSALGYDWIIKNIQSKKFKIALFIAFLVLCVHPAKFIIKNHPYEYLY
;
A
#
# COMPACT_ATOMS: atom_id res chain seq x y z
N MET A 1 10.29 -2.19 7.38
CA MET A 1 9.89 -2.65 8.74
C MET A 1 10.79 -2.09 9.83
N PHE A 2 12.12 -2.30 9.80
CA PHE A 2 13.07 -1.79 10.82
C PHE A 2 12.99 -0.27 11.01
N SER A 3 12.92 0.50 9.93
CA SER A 3 12.81 1.97 9.98
C SER A 3 11.57 2.45 10.73
N PHE A 4 10.45 1.72 10.65
CA PHE A 4 9.21 2.09 11.33
C PHE A 4 9.22 1.80 12.82
N VAL A 5 9.85 0.69 13.23
CA VAL A 5 10.06 0.42 14.66
C VAL A 5 10.98 1.49 15.24
N GLY A 6 12.03 1.87 14.51
CA GLY A 6 12.90 2.99 14.91
C GLY A 6 12.14 4.30 15.05
N LEU A 7 11.34 4.68 14.05
CA LEU A 7 10.50 5.89 14.09
C LEU A 7 9.48 5.87 15.23
N PHE A 8 8.84 4.72 15.47
CA PHE A 8 7.91 4.54 16.58
C PHE A 8 8.60 4.75 17.94
N LEU A 9 9.80 4.16 18.13
CA LEU A 9 10.59 4.33 19.34
C LEU A 9 11.02 5.79 19.53
N VAL A 10 11.52 6.44 18.48
CA VAL A 10 11.92 7.85 18.50
C VAL A 10 10.75 8.77 18.83
N SER A 11 9.58 8.54 18.22
CA SER A 11 8.39 9.33 18.50
C SER A 11 7.93 9.22 19.95
N ASN A 12 7.92 8.00 20.49
CA ASN A 12 7.55 7.79 21.89
C ASN A 12 8.59 8.40 22.85
N TYR A 13 9.86 8.41 22.48
CA TYR A 13 10.91 9.10 23.22
C TYR A 13 10.69 10.62 23.24
N ILE A 14 10.42 11.22 22.07
CA ILE A 14 10.14 12.66 21.96
C ILE A 14 8.88 13.04 22.72
N ASN A 15 7.86 12.19 22.76
CA ASN A 15 6.61 12.41 23.49
C ASN A 15 6.78 12.19 25.02
N GLY A 16 7.99 12.01 25.53
CA GLY A 16 8.29 11.92 26.96
C GLY A 16 7.78 10.65 27.64
N GLN A 17 7.49 9.60 26.89
CA GLN A 17 7.09 8.32 27.46
C GLN A 17 8.28 7.61 28.09
N LYS A 18 8.33 7.57 29.44
CA LYS A 18 9.44 7.03 30.24
C LYS A 18 9.70 5.52 30.13
N TRP A 19 8.91 4.79 29.35
CA TRP A 19 9.05 3.33 29.22
C TRP A 19 10.07 2.88 28.16
N ILE A 20 10.67 3.81 27.40
CA ILE A 20 11.75 3.48 26.47
C ILE A 20 13.09 3.46 27.25
N THR A 21 13.43 2.29 27.71
CA THR A 21 14.71 2.00 28.32
C THR A 21 15.63 1.29 27.34
N HIS A 22 16.94 1.25 27.63
CA HIS A 22 17.88 0.42 26.84
C HIS A 22 17.42 -1.03 26.72
N LYS A 23 16.77 -1.57 27.76
CA LYS A 23 16.17 -2.90 27.72
C LYS A 23 15.05 -3.01 26.67
N THR A 24 14.16 -2.02 26.59
CA THR A 24 13.08 -1.99 25.59
C THR A 24 13.62 -2.00 24.18
N VAL A 25 14.66 -1.20 23.90
CA VAL A 25 15.32 -1.15 22.58
C VAL A 25 15.97 -2.50 22.26
N LEU A 26 16.70 -3.08 23.22
CA LEU A 26 17.33 -4.39 23.04
C LEU A 26 16.30 -5.51 22.77
N TYR A 27 15.23 -5.57 23.57
CA TYR A 27 14.16 -6.55 23.34
C TYR A 27 13.47 -6.37 21.98
N SER A 28 13.20 -5.14 21.56
CA SER A 28 12.65 -4.86 20.24
C SER A 28 13.59 -5.34 19.14
N PHE A 29 14.88 -5.08 19.25
CA PHE A 29 15.90 -5.54 18.30
C PHE A 29 15.96 -7.07 18.24
N LEU A 30 16.04 -7.74 19.40
CA LEU A 30 16.07 -9.20 19.48
C LEU A 30 14.78 -9.82 18.89
N THR A 31 13.63 -9.26 19.19
CA THR A 31 12.35 -9.73 18.62
C THR A 31 12.34 -9.62 17.09
N ILE A 32 12.80 -8.49 16.55
CA ILE A 32 12.90 -8.29 15.10
C ILE A 32 13.89 -9.30 14.50
N LEU A 33 15.03 -9.51 15.11
CA LEU A 33 16.04 -10.48 14.67
C LEU A 33 15.46 -11.90 14.64
N ILE A 34 14.79 -12.33 15.72
CA ILE A 34 14.15 -13.65 15.81
C ILE A 34 13.08 -13.80 14.71
N ILE A 35 12.19 -12.82 14.54
CA ILE A 35 11.15 -12.85 13.50
C ILE A 35 11.80 -12.91 12.11
N SER A 36 12.87 -12.19 11.87
CA SER A 36 13.57 -12.19 10.58
C SER A 36 14.22 -13.55 10.28
N VAL A 37 14.90 -14.14 11.27
CA VAL A 37 15.53 -15.45 11.12
C VAL A 37 14.47 -16.53 10.92
N LEU A 38 13.43 -16.55 11.75
CA LEU A 38 12.33 -17.54 11.60
C LEU A 38 11.60 -17.36 10.27
N GLY A 39 11.27 -16.13 9.87
CA GLY A 39 10.61 -15.87 8.58
C GLY A 39 11.46 -16.28 7.39
N TYR A 40 12.78 -16.02 7.45
CA TYR A 40 13.72 -16.46 6.42
C TYR A 40 13.80 -17.99 6.36
N SER A 41 13.99 -18.66 7.50
CA SER A 41 14.09 -20.11 7.57
C SER A 41 12.81 -20.80 7.08
N LEU A 42 11.63 -20.32 7.51
CA LEU A 42 10.35 -20.86 7.05
C LEU A 42 10.12 -20.60 5.55
N GLY A 43 10.54 -19.44 5.04
CA GLY A 43 10.47 -19.13 3.61
C GLY A 43 11.34 -20.07 2.76
N LEU A 44 12.49 -20.50 3.27
CA LEU A 44 13.38 -21.43 2.58
C LEU A 44 12.82 -22.87 2.53
N VAL A 45 12.11 -23.31 3.57
CA VAL A 45 11.59 -24.70 3.68
C VAL A 45 10.75 -25.12 2.47
N LEU A 46 9.96 -24.18 1.91
CA LEU A 46 9.08 -24.42 0.75
C LEU A 46 9.72 -23.98 -0.58
N TRP A 47 10.98 -23.62 -0.58
CA TRP A 47 11.68 -23.10 -1.76
C TRP A 47 12.95 -23.93 -2.08
N PRO A 48 12.84 -25.01 -2.89
CA PRO A 48 13.94 -25.93 -3.17
C PRO A 48 15.21 -25.24 -3.68
N PHE A 49 15.10 -24.32 -4.64
CA PHE A 49 16.23 -23.57 -5.16
C PHE A 49 16.94 -22.75 -4.07
N GLY A 50 16.19 -22.15 -3.15
CA GLY A 50 16.76 -21.45 -2.00
C GLY A 50 17.49 -22.37 -1.03
N LEU A 51 17.02 -23.64 -0.87
CA LEU A 51 17.64 -24.64 0.01
C LEU A 51 18.99 -25.17 -0.52
N GLU A 52 19.23 -25.20 -1.83
CA GLU A 52 20.51 -25.63 -2.41
C GLU A 52 21.68 -24.75 -1.95
N ASP A 53 21.47 -23.44 -1.88
CA ASP A 53 22.42 -22.48 -1.32
C ASP A 53 21.65 -21.33 -0.62
N PRO A 54 21.41 -21.44 0.69
CA PRO A 54 20.57 -20.53 1.43
C PRO A 54 20.99 -19.06 1.44
N LEU A 55 22.22 -18.73 1.13
CA LEU A 55 22.73 -17.36 1.08
C LEU A 55 22.81 -16.81 -0.35
N LYS A 56 23.31 -17.63 -1.26
CA LYS A 56 23.59 -17.21 -2.65
C LYS A 56 22.32 -17.20 -3.51
N ASN A 57 21.51 -18.27 -3.45
CA ASN A 57 20.35 -18.42 -4.33
C ASN A 57 19.23 -17.39 -4.07
N PRO A 58 18.89 -17.04 -2.83
CA PRO A 58 18.00 -15.90 -2.57
C PRO A 58 18.52 -14.58 -3.10
N TRP A 59 19.83 -14.33 -2.98
CA TRP A 59 20.45 -13.13 -3.52
C TRP A 59 20.45 -13.11 -5.06
N LEU A 60 20.71 -14.23 -5.71
CA LEU A 60 20.62 -14.36 -7.18
C LEU A 60 19.18 -14.13 -7.66
N SER A 61 18.19 -14.70 -6.96
CA SER A 61 16.76 -14.47 -7.26
C SER A 61 16.37 -13.01 -7.12
N TYR A 62 16.82 -12.36 -6.05
CA TYR A 62 16.60 -10.92 -5.86
C TYR A 62 17.19 -10.11 -7.03
N LYS A 63 18.43 -10.39 -7.43
CA LYS A 63 19.06 -9.71 -8.58
C LYS A 63 18.29 -9.96 -9.89
N ALA A 64 17.89 -11.19 -10.14
CA ALA A 64 17.13 -11.55 -11.34
C ALA A 64 15.77 -10.84 -11.39
N MET A 65 15.10 -10.70 -10.25
CA MET A 65 13.82 -9.97 -10.15
C MET A 65 13.98 -8.46 -10.22
N ALA A 66 15.06 -7.92 -9.65
CA ALA A 66 15.35 -6.47 -9.71
C ALA A 66 15.67 -5.98 -11.12
N GLN A 67 16.21 -6.86 -11.95
CA GLN A 67 16.57 -6.58 -13.36
C GLN A 67 15.88 -7.58 -14.28
N PHE A 68 14.56 -7.69 -14.16
CA PHE A 68 13.78 -8.66 -14.93
C PHE A 68 13.94 -8.40 -16.45
N PRO A 69 14.61 -9.29 -17.19
CA PRO A 69 15.05 -9.00 -18.56
C PRO A 69 13.93 -9.14 -19.60
N THR A 70 12.81 -9.76 -19.23
CA THR A 70 11.74 -10.04 -20.19
C THR A 70 10.81 -8.84 -20.31
N THR A 71 10.78 -8.24 -21.48
CA THR A 71 9.82 -7.19 -21.83
C THR A 71 8.62 -7.78 -22.55
N LEU A 72 7.44 -7.25 -22.26
CA LEU A 72 6.18 -7.67 -22.88
C LEU A 72 5.57 -6.50 -23.64
N ARG A 73 4.98 -6.78 -24.81
CA ARG A 73 4.20 -5.79 -25.53
C ARG A 73 2.82 -5.65 -24.90
N GLN A 74 2.40 -4.41 -24.68
CA GLN A 74 1.08 -4.08 -24.14
C GLN A 74 0.50 -2.87 -24.85
N ILE A 75 -0.82 -2.83 -24.89
CA ILE A 75 -1.57 -1.69 -25.44
C ILE A 75 -1.86 -0.72 -24.32
N PHE A 76 -1.47 0.54 -24.50
CA PHE A 76 -1.80 1.64 -23.61
C PHE A 76 -2.19 2.85 -24.46
N GLU A 77 -3.37 3.42 -24.18
CA GLU A 77 -3.92 4.58 -24.92
C GLU A 77 -3.96 4.39 -26.44
N GLY A 78 -4.25 3.17 -26.90
CA GLY A 78 -4.32 2.84 -28.34
C GLY A 78 -2.97 2.62 -29.03
N SER A 79 -1.85 2.79 -28.33
CA SER A 79 -0.50 2.55 -28.82
C SER A 79 0.13 1.33 -28.18
N VAL A 80 1.02 0.65 -28.92
CA VAL A 80 1.75 -0.52 -28.42
C VAL A 80 3.06 -0.05 -27.78
N TYR A 81 3.26 -0.38 -26.53
CA TYR A 81 4.48 -0.11 -25.76
C TYR A 81 5.15 -1.41 -25.31
N TRP A 82 6.47 -1.36 -25.14
CA TRP A 82 7.17 -2.36 -24.35
C TRP A 82 7.02 -2.04 -22.87
N SER A 83 7.00 -3.06 -22.04
CA SER A 83 6.73 -2.92 -20.59
C SER A 83 7.79 -2.13 -19.80
N ASP A 84 8.95 -1.88 -20.41
CA ASP A 84 10.05 -1.02 -19.92
C ASP A 84 10.03 0.41 -20.48
N GLN A 85 9.08 0.71 -21.39
CA GLN A 85 9.01 2.00 -22.13
C GLN A 85 7.69 2.76 -21.87
N PHE A 86 6.97 2.41 -20.82
CA PHE A 86 5.74 3.11 -20.48
C PHE A 86 6.02 4.54 -20.02
N PRO A 87 5.09 5.49 -20.33
CA PRO A 87 5.18 6.83 -19.78
C PRO A 87 5.05 6.79 -18.25
N TRP A 88 5.72 7.74 -17.56
CA TRP A 88 5.77 7.80 -16.10
C TRP A 88 4.40 7.76 -15.42
N TYR A 89 3.35 8.26 -16.09
CA TYR A 89 1.97 8.29 -15.57
C TYR A 89 1.19 6.99 -15.78
N TYR A 90 1.75 5.99 -16.44
CA TYR A 90 1.09 4.71 -16.74
C TYR A 90 0.46 4.08 -15.48
N LEU A 91 1.27 3.88 -14.45
CA LEU A 91 0.78 3.30 -13.19
C LEU A 91 -0.24 4.17 -12.50
N LEU A 92 0.01 5.48 -12.42
CA LEU A 92 -0.91 6.42 -11.78
C LEU A 92 -2.28 6.41 -12.46
N LYS A 93 -2.30 6.38 -13.79
CA LYS A 93 -3.54 6.31 -14.56
C LYS A 93 -4.31 5.03 -14.24
N TYR A 94 -3.62 3.88 -14.24
CA TYR A 94 -4.29 2.60 -13.91
C TYR A 94 -4.79 2.57 -12.46
N VAL A 95 -4.04 3.08 -11.51
CA VAL A 95 -4.50 3.21 -10.11
C VAL A 95 -5.79 4.03 -10.06
N VAL A 96 -5.84 5.19 -10.72
CA VAL A 96 -7.01 6.07 -10.69
C VAL A 96 -8.23 5.46 -11.36
N ILE A 97 -8.09 4.81 -12.52
CA ILE A 97 -9.25 4.26 -13.26
C ILE A 97 -9.77 2.95 -12.68
N SER A 98 -8.93 2.17 -11.98
CA SER A 98 -9.33 0.88 -11.42
C SER A 98 -9.82 0.94 -9.98
N ILE A 99 -9.52 2.01 -9.24
CA ILE A 99 -10.00 2.17 -7.87
C ILE A 99 -11.47 2.57 -7.86
N PRO A 100 -12.31 1.90 -7.03
CA PRO A 100 -13.71 2.27 -6.89
C PRO A 100 -13.92 3.73 -6.49
N THR A 101 -14.91 4.38 -7.08
CA THR A 101 -15.22 5.79 -6.84
C THR A 101 -15.45 6.14 -5.38
N ILE A 102 -15.97 5.18 -4.60
CA ILE A 102 -16.12 5.34 -3.15
C ILE A 102 -14.77 5.52 -2.44
N VAL A 103 -13.74 4.77 -2.84
CA VAL A 103 -12.40 4.89 -2.26
C VAL A 103 -11.77 6.22 -2.69
N MET A 104 -11.96 6.62 -3.95
CA MET A 104 -11.48 7.92 -4.45
C MET A 104 -12.10 9.10 -3.70
N ALA A 105 -13.42 9.06 -3.44
CA ALA A 105 -14.12 10.11 -2.68
C ALA A 105 -13.58 10.22 -1.24
N GLY A 106 -13.32 9.09 -0.58
CA GLY A 106 -12.72 9.09 0.76
C GLY A 106 -11.26 9.59 0.77
N LEU A 107 -10.48 9.28 -0.27
CA LEU A 107 -9.12 9.84 -0.43
C LEU A 107 -9.14 11.35 -0.65
N LEU A 108 -10.05 11.86 -1.47
CA LEU A 108 -10.23 13.29 -1.63
C LEU A 108 -10.56 13.96 -0.30
N ALA A 109 -11.47 13.36 0.47
CA ALA A 109 -11.79 13.83 1.82
C ALA A 109 -10.54 13.80 2.73
N PHE A 110 -9.76 12.72 2.71
CA PHE A 110 -8.51 12.63 3.46
C PHE A 110 -7.54 13.76 3.07
N VAL A 111 -7.32 14.00 1.79
CA VAL A 111 -6.41 15.06 1.29
C VAL A 111 -6.89 16.44 1.74
N VAL A 112 -8.19 16.75 1.59
CA VAL A 112 -8.77 18.05 1.99
C VAL A 112 -8.62 18.29 3.49
N PHE A 113 -8.81 17.26 4.31
CA PHE A 113 -8.79 17.38 5.78
C PHE A 113 -7.49 16.88 6.43
N THR A 114 -6.45 16.62 5.64
CA THR A 114 -5.16 16.09 6.07
C THR A 114 -4.64 16.79 7.34
N ASN A 115 -4.53 18.11 7.34
CA ASN A 115 -4.00 18.87 8.48
C ASN A 115 -4.79 18.66 9.79
N ARG A 116 -6.10 18.40 9.70
CA ARG A 116 -6.96 18.16 10.85
C ARG A 116 -6.90 16.71 11.30
N ILE A 117 -6.81 15.78 10.37
CA ILE A 117 -6.66 14.35 10.63
C ILE A 117 -5.32 14.09 11.31
N PHE A 118 -4.23 14.69 10.84
CA PHE A 118 -2.90 14.56 11.48
C PHE A 118 -2.87 15.07 12.93
N LYS A 119 -3.63 16.11 13.24
CA LYS A 119 -3.74 16.63 14.61
C LYS A 119 -4.56 15.71 15.55
N SER A 120 -5.50 14.93 15.00
CA SER A 120 -6.41 14.08 15.76
C SER A 120 -5.98 12.63 15.87
N GLN A 121 -5.04 12.18 15.04
CA GLN A 121 -4.59 10.79 14.94
C GLN A 121 -3.09 10.67 15.21
N GLN A 122 -2.64 9.45 15.44
CA GLN A 122 -1.22 9.17 15.56
C GLN A 122 -0.52 9.42 14.20
N TRP A 123 0.20 10.53 14.10
CA TRP A 123 0.83 10.97 12.85
C TRP A 123 1.76 9.92 12.22
N ILE A 124 2.44 9.09 13.05
CA ILE A 124 3.30 7.99 12.59
C ILE A 124 2.52 6.95 11.80
N PHE A 125 1.32 6.59 12.28
CA PHE A 125 0.47 5.63 11.58
C PHE A 125 0.05 6.15 10.21
N ILE A 126 -0.35 7.41 10.13
CA ILE A 126 -0.73 8.04 8.86
C ILE A 126 0.49 8.14 7.92
N PHE A 127 1.65 8.53 8.46
CA PHE A 127 2.90 8.57 7.70
C PHE A 127 3.25 7.18 7.16
N PHE A 128 3.12 6.12 7.98
CA PHE A 128 3.36 4.75 7.55
C PHE A 128 2.45 4.33 6.40
N LEU A 129 1.14 4.62 6.50
CA LEU A 129 0.18 4.34 5.43
C LEU A 129 0.52 5.09 4.15
N GLY A 130 0.78 6.39 4.26
CA GLY A 130 1.19 7.22 3.13
C GLY A 130 2.48 6.73 2.47
N PHE A 131 3.49 6.39 3.28
CA PHE A 131 4.74 5.82 2.79
C PHE A 131 4.51 4.46 2.11
N SER A 132 3.73 3.56 2.71
CA SER A 132 3.44 2.24 2.15
C SER A 132 2.70 2.31 0.80
N PHE A 133 1.97 3.39 0.54
CA PHE A 133 1.31 3.65 -0.72
C PHE A 133 2.23 4.36 -1.72
N LEU A 134 2.85 5.48 -1.32
CA LEU A 134 3.59 6.36 -2.23
C LEU A 134 4.98 5.81 -2.60
N PHE A 135 5.71 5.25 -1.64
CA PHE A 135 7.08 4.81 -1.86
C PHE A 135 7.20 3.77 -2.99
N PRO A 136 6.40 2.68 -3.03
CA PRO A 136 6.49 1.72 -4.13
C PRO A 136 6.17 2.33 -5.50
N LEU A 137 5.20 3.24 -5.57
CA LEU A 137 4.86 3.95 -6.81
C LEU A 137 6.03 4.79 -7.30
N PHE A 138 6.58 5.63 -6.44
CA PHE A 138 7.73 6.47 -6.80
C PHE A 138 8.97 5.63 -7.14
N PHE A 139 9.22 4.56 -6.40
CA PHE A 139 10.35 3.66 -6.64
C PHE A 139 10.29 3.04 -8.05
N ILE A 140 9.12 2.57 -8.47
CA ILE A 140 8.93 1.98 -9.79
C ILE A 140 9.03 3.05 -10.89
N ILE A 141 8.39 4.21 -10.70
CA ILE A 141 8.40 5.31 -11.69
C ILE A 141 9.83 5.85 -11.88
N LEU A 142 10.53 6.14 -10.80
CA LEU A 142 11.90 6.70 -10.86
C LEU A 142 12.93 5.66 -11.31
N GLY A 143 12.72 4.39 -10.98
CA GLY A 143 13.58 3.29 -11.37
C GLY A 143 13.34 2.78 -12.79
N ASN A 144 12.38 3.35 -13.54
CA ASN A 144 11.94 2.85 -14.85
C ASN A 144 11.80 1.32 -14.88
N SER A 145 11.18 0.80 -13.79
CA SER A 145 11.07 -0.65 -13.61
C SER A 145 10.15 -1.25 -14.66
N ASN A 146 10.48 -2.45 -15.13
CA ASN A 146 9.67 -3.20 -16.07
C ASN A 146 8.33 -3.60 -15.44
N VAL A 147 7.23 -2.98 -15.88
CA VAL A 147 5.89 -3.19 -15.30
C VAL A 147 4.93 -3.63 -16.40
N TYR A 148 4.16 -4.68 -16.14
CA TYR A 148 3.15 -5.15 -17.08
C TYR A 148 1.86 -5.55 -16.35
N GLY A 149 0.72 -5.57 -17.09
CA GLY A 149 -0.58 -5.91 -16.50
C GLY A 149 -1.08 -4.85 -15.53
N ALA A 150 -0.94 -3.59 -15.88
CA ALA A 150 -1.31 -2.44 -15.05
C ALA A 150 -0.54 -2.43 -13.71
N TRP A 151 -1.25 -2.29 -12.58
CA TRP A 151 -0.65 -2.29 -11.24
C TRP A 151 -0.83 -3.62 -10.49
N ARG A 152 -1.08 -4.71 -11.22
CA ARG A 152 -1.32 -6.05 -10.64
C ARG A 152 -0.22 -6.51 -9.67
N HIS A 153 1.04 -6.18 -9.97
CA HIS A 153 2.18 -6.50 -9.12
C HIS A 153 2.26 -5.64 -7.84
N MET A 154 1.43 -4.61 -7.75
CA MET A 154 1.42 -3.63 -6.67
C MET A 154 0.12 -3.64 -5.86
N THR A 155 -0.68 -4.70 -5.94
CA THR A 155 -1.96 -4.79 -5.20
C THR A 155 -1.79 -4.58 -3.69
N PHE A 156 -0.59 -4.82 -3.15
CA PHE A 156 -0.26 -4.56 -1.74
C PHE A 156 -0.33 -3.07 -1.34
N ILE A 157 -0.34 -2.13 -2.30
CA ILE A 157 -0.54 -0.70 -2.00
C ILE A 157 -2.02 -0.34 -1.80
N TYR A 158 -2.93 -1.22 -2.20
CA TYR A 158 -4.37 -0.96 -2.11
C TYR A 158 -4.90 -0.90 -0.66
N PRO A 159 -4.55 -1.84 0.26
CA PRO A 159 -4.97 -1.75 1.65
C PRO A 159 -4.60 -0.43 2.34
N PRO A 160 -3.36 0.08 2.30
CA PRO A 160 -3.03 1.41 2.84
C PRO A 160 -3.90 2.52 2.27
N LEU A 161 -4.17 2.50 0.97
CA LEU A 161 -4.98 3.48 0.29
C LEU A 161 -6.44 3.46 0.77
N VAL A 162 -7.02 2.27 0.96
CA VAL A 162 -8.37 2.12 1.50
C VAL A 162 -8.45 2.63 2.95
N ILE A 163 -7.44 2.38 3.77
CA ILE A 163 -7.40 2.87 5.15
C ILE A 163 -7.32 4.40 5.17
N LEU A 164 -6.48 5.02 4.33
CA LEU A 164 -6.44 6.49 4.20
C LEU A 164 -7.80 7.07 3.77
N SER A 165 -8.47 6.41 2.83
CA SER A 165 -9.84 6.76 2.42
C SER A 165 -10.83 6.68 3.59
N ALA A 166 -10.76 5.61 4.38
CA ALA A 166 -11.60 5.42 5.55
C ALA A 166 -11.38 6.50 6.63
N LEU A 167 -10.12 6.93 6.84
CA LEU A 167 -9.81 8.05 7.74
C LEU A 167 -10.44 9.36 7.26
N GLY A 168 -10.51 9.60 5.95
CA GLY A 168 -11.21 10.74 5.37
C GLY A 168 -12.71 10.73 5.69
N TYR A 169 -13.38 9.60 5.51
CA TYR A 169 -14.78 9.43 5.87
C TYR A 169 -15.03 9.54 7.39
N ASP A 170 -14.20 8.90 8.21
CA ASP A 170 -14.30 8.96 9.67
C ASP A 170 -14.27 10.41 10.17
N TRP A 171 -13.32 11.20 9.62
CA TRP A 171 -13.24 12.61 9.97
C TRP A 171 -14.51 13.38 9.61
N ILE A 172 -15.06 13.18 8.40
CA ILE A 172 -16.32 13.82 7.97
C ILE A 172 -17.47 13.42 8.92
N ILE A 173 -17.66 12.12 9.16
CA ILE A 173 -18.75 11.60 9.99
C ILE A 173 -18.70 12.14 11.42
N LYS A 174 -17.49 12.24 12.01
CA LYS A 174 -17.30 12.76 13.37
C LYS A 174 -17.63 14.26 13.48
N ASN A 175 -17.34 15.02 12.43
CA ASN A 175 -17.52 16.48 12.47
C ASN A 175 -18.87 16.98 11.94
N ILE A 176 -19.69 16.12 11.33
CA ILE A 176 -21.05 16.46 10.91
C ILE A 176 -21.96 16.50 12.14
N GLN A 177 -22.59 17.66 12.37
CA GLN A 177 -23.58 17.85 13.45
C GLN A 177 -24.99 17.40 13.03
N SER A 178 -25.37 17.65 11.76
CA SER A 178 -26.72 17.38 11.27
C SER A 178 -27.00 15.90 11.04
N LYS A 179 -28.02 15.37 11.69
CA LYS A 179 -28.51 13.99 11.49
C LYS A 179 -28.94 13.74 10.05
N LYS A 180 -29.59 14.71 9.41
CA LYS A 180 -30.02 14.62 8.00
C LYS A 180 -28.83 14.46 7.07
N PHE A 181 -27.75 15.19 7.33
CA PHE A 181 -26.54 15.13 6.50
C PHE A 181 -25.78 13.80 6.70
N LYS A 182 -25.76 13.25 7.93
CA LYS A 182 -25.21 11.90 8.16
C LYS A 182 -25.97 10.83 7.38
N ILE A 183 -27.30 10.90 7.36
CA ILE A 183 -28.14 9.97 6.59
C ILE A 183 -27.87 10.13 5.09
N ALA A 184 -27.81 11.36 4.58
CA ALA A 184 -27.51 11.62 3.16
C ALA A 184 -26.11 11.07 2.77
N LEU A 185 -25.10 11.28 3.62
CA LEU A 185 -23.76 10.72 3.40
C LEU A 185 -23.78 9.20 3.37
N PHE A 186 -24.50 8.56 4.28
CA PHE A 186 -24.65 7.11 4.32
C PHE A 186 -25.35 6.57 3.05
N ILE A 187 -26.40 7.24 2.59
CA ILE A 187 -27.09 6.87 1.35
C ILE A 187 -26.12 7.03 0.17
N ALA A 188 -25.38 8.15 0.07
CA ALA A 188 -24.38 8.35 -0.97
C ALA A 188 -23.30 7.27 -0.97
N PHE A 189 -22.84 6.87 0.23
CA PHE A 189 -21.89 5.77 0.40
C PHE A 189 -22.46 4.45 -0.15
N LEU A 190 -23.71 4.10 0.18
CA LEU A 190 -24.35 2.90 -0.34
C LEU A 190 -24.49 2.95 -1.88
N VAL A 191 -24.89 4.08 -2.45
CA VAL A 191 -25.00 4.27 -3.90
C VAL A 191 -23.63 4.06 -4.59
N LEU A 192 -22.56 4.61 -4.03
CA LEU A 192 -21.20 4.42 -4.56
C LEU A 192 -20.71 2.97 -4.47
N CYS A 193 -21.22 2.18 -3.51
CA CYS A 193 -20.94 0.75 -3.39
C CYS A 193 -21.65 -0.10 -4.42
N VAL A 194 -22.76 0.36 -5.01
CA VAL A 194 -23.56 -0.46 -5.95
C VAL A 194 -22.76 -0.86 -7.18
N HIS A 195 -21.99 0.07 -7.75
CA HIS A 195 -21.22 -0.20 -8.98
C HIS A 195 -20.16 -1.30 -8.76
N PRO A 196 -19.25 -1.20 -7.79
CA PRO A 196 -18.27 -2.26 -7.54
C PRO A 196 -18.91 -3.58 -7.10
N ALA A 197 -19.98 -3.55 -6.30
CA ALA A 197 -20.71 -4.76 -5.92
C ALA A 197 -21.33 -5.47 -7.15
N LYS A 198 -21.98 -4.72 -8.04
CA LYS A 198 -22.53 -5.25 -9.29
C LYS A 198 -21.44 -5.82 -10.19
N PHE A 199 -20.28 -5.15 -10.27
CA PHE A 199 -19.14 -5.63 -11.05
C PHE A 199 -18.63 -6.97 -10.53
N ILE A 200 -18.40 -7.09 -9.21
CA ILE A 200 -17.96 -8.33 -8.57
C ILE A 200 -18.95 -9.47 -8.86
N ILE A 201 -20.24 -9.26 -8.59
CA ILE A 201 -21.27 -10.30 -8.80
C ILE A 201 -21.33 -10.75 -10.28
N LYS A 202 -21.22 -9.81 -11.22
CA LYS A 202 -21.31 -10.12 -12.66
C LYS A 202 -20.09 -10.85 -13.19
N ASN A 203 -18.89 -10.54 -12.67
CA ASN A 203 -17.62 -11.04 -13.22
C ASN A 203 -17.01 -12.16 -12.38
N HIS A 204 -17.68 -12.62 -11.31
CA HIS A 204 -17.18 -13.74 -10.51
C HIS A 204 -17.02 -15.00 -11.38
N PRO A 205 -15.90 -15.75 -11.31
CA PRO A 205 -14.71 -15.56 -10.46
C PRO A 205 -13.55 -14.78 -11.12
N TYR A 206 -13.82 -13.93 -12.11
CA TYR A 206 -12.82 -13.22 -12.94
C TYR A 206 -12.76 -11.73 -12.65
N GLU A 207 -12.92 -11.34 -11.37
CA GLU A 207 -12.99 -9.93 -10.93
C GLU A 207 -11.73 -9.12 -11.24
N TYR A 208 -10.61 -9.78 -11.46
CA TYR A 208 -9.32 -9.15 -11.78
C TYR A 208 -9.07 -8.94 -13.29
N LEU A 209 -9.98 -9.38 -14.14
CA LEU A 209 -9.92 -9.15 -15.59
C LEU A 209 -10.63 -7.84 -15.93
N TYR A 210 -9.86 -6.83 -16.30
CA TYR A 210 -10.36 -5.55 -16.81
C TYR A 210 -10.17 -5.48 -18.31
#